data_2923929f83670d9ca7733e0af04aa5a2
#
_entry.id   2923929f83670d9ca7733e0af04aa5a2
#
_cell.length_a   1.000
_cell.length_b   1.000
_cell.length_c   1.000
_cell.angle_alpha   90.00
_cell.angle_beta   90.00
_cell.angle_gamma   90.00
#
_symmetry.space_group_name_H-M   'P 1'
#
loop_
_entity.id
_entity.type
_entity.pdbx_description
1 polymer ?
#
loop_
_entity_poly.entity_id
_entity_poly.type
_entity_poly.pdbx_seq_one_letter_code
_entity_poly.pdbx_strand_id
1 'polypeptide(L)'
;MSTNARIARFVKSHSRDANGPVVVQVLPALVRGGVERGTVEMAKAVTEAGGRAVVISGGGPMVRHLDRIGAVHHTLPVGNKNPLTWPGTRGRLRRILVKEGADIVHVRSRVPAWIALPAARALGLITVSTVHGRFQNSNVLKRFFNRKMLTPDHIIAISNYVRSQIERQFGEQGKKLSVVHRGVDIETFDATAVAQSRIIRFVDSISLPEDEPVIMLPARPTGWKGHEILLEALAKISERKFNCILLGAADGKRAFVDRLTNYGMKLGLEGRFRLTHGVDDMPAALMAADIVVMPSVTPEPFGRVSLEAQAMGRLVVAFDHGGAAESIIHGRTGWLATPVDAGSLADCLAKALDVTSAQRKTMAEETRAHIEDRFSTQLMCNSTINIYARLLKARHADGPAGHQQA
;
A
#
# COMPACT_ATOMS: atom_id res chain seq x y z
N MET A 1 -1.60 30.41 1.18
CA MET A 1 -0.79 29.47 1.98
C MET A 1 -1.16 28.06 1.57
N SER A 2 -0.18 27.24 1.16
CA SER A 2 -0.41 25.84 0.79
C SER A 2 -0.94 25.05 1.99
N THR A 3 -1.67 23.95 1.72
CA THR A 3 -2.20 23.04 2.75
C THR A 3 -1.09 22.57 3.68
N ASN A 4 0.10 22.28 3.13
CA ASN A 4 1.29 21.87 3.89
C ASN A 4 1.76 22.94 4.89
N ALA A 5 1.74 24.21 4.53
CA ALA A 5 2.12 25.30 5.43
C ALA A 5 1.14 25.48 6.60
N ARG A 6 -0.17 25.22 6.37
CA ARG A 6 -1.18 25.21 7.44
C ARG A 6 -1.00 24.02 8.39
N ILE A 7 -0.73 22.83 7.86
CA ILE A 7 -0.48 21.62 8.64
C ILE A 7 0.80 21.78 9.46
N ALA A 8 1.89 22.23 8.87
CA ALA A 8 3.17 22.47 9.54
C ALA A 8 3.02 23.49 10.70
N ARG A 9 2.29 24.59 10.47
CA ARG A 9 2.03 25.59 11.50
C ARG A 9 1.16 25.02 12.63
N PHE A 10 0.16 24.19 12.30
CA PHE A 10 -0.70 23.54 13.29
C PHE A 10 0.08 22.54 14.15
N VAL A 11 0.90 21.68 13.53
CA VAL A 11 1.72 20.68 14.23
C VAL A 11 2.68 21.37 15.19
N LYS A 12 3.40 22.44 14.76
CA LYS A 12 4.30 23.22 15.61
C LYS A 12 3.60 23.89 16.80
N SER A 13 2.38 24.39 16.63
CA SER A 13 1.64 25.11 17.67
C SER A 13 1.06 24.21 18.76
N HIS A 14 1.08 22.87 18.57
CA HIS A 14 0.46 21.91 19.49
C HIS A 14 1.46 20.88 20.08
N SER A 15 2.76 21.14 19.99
CA SER A 15 3.79 20.35 20.68
C SER A 15 4.10 20.89 22.06
N ARG A 16 4.57 20.01 22.95
CA ARG A 16 5.09 20.41 24.28
C ARG A 16 6.42 21.17 24.19
N ASP A 17 7.16 20.94 23.09
CA ASP A 17 8.48 21.53 22.83
C ASP A 17 8.46 22.36 21.54
N ALA A 18 9.39 23.31 21.44
CA ALA A 18 9.59 24.16 20.26
C ALA A 18 9.89 23.37 18.96
N ASN A 19 10.23 22.08 19.09
CA ASN A 19 10.64 21.19 18.00
C ASN A 19 9.49 20.41 17.32
N GLY A 20 8.22 20.69 17.65
CA GLY A 20 7.05 20.00 17.11
C GLY A 20 6.80 18.62 17.74
N PRO A 21 5.65 17.97 17.43
CA PRO A 21 5.26 16.71 18.05
C PRO A 21 6.14 15.55 17.60
N VAL A 22 6.38 14.61 18.53
CA VAL A 22 7.15 13.39 18.29
C VAL A 22 6.22 12.23 17.94
N VAL A 23 6.30 11.75 16.69
CA VAL A 23 5.51 10.62 16.20
C VAL A 23 6.36 9.37 16.10
N VAL A 24 6.01 8.35 16.88
CA VAL A 24 6.71 7.07 16.91
C VAL A 24 5.91 6.03 16.12
N GLN A 25 6.44 5.58 14.97
CA GLN A 25 5.86 4.50 14.19
C GLN A 25 6.47 3.15 14.59
N VAL A 26 5.63 2.11 14.79
CA VAL A 26 6.08 0.78 15.22
C VAL A 26 5.61 -0.28 14.24
N LEU A 27 6.57 -1.01 13.64
CA LEU A 27 6.33 -2.08 12.65
C LEU A 27 7.32 -3.24 12.84
N PRO A 28 7.04 -4.46 12.30
CA PRO A 28 7.89 -5.63 12.52
C PRO A 28 9.33 -5.47 12.03
N ALA A 29 9.51 -5.00 10.79
CA ALA A 29 10.81 -4.84 10.14
C ALA A 29 10.70 -3.80 9.00
N LEU A 30 11.83 -3.32 8.50
CA LEU A 30 11.96 -2.40 7.37
C LEU A 30 12.62 -3.13 6.18
N VAL A 31 11.97 -4.20 5.67
CA VAL A 31 12.49 -4.99 4.56
C VAL A 31 12.03 -4.40 3.22
N ARG A 32 11.09 -5.06 2.52
CA ARG A 32 10.52 -4.61 1.24
C ARG A 32 9.02 -4.88 1.23
N GLY A 33 8.22 -3.84 1.12
CA GLY A 33 6.77 -3.99 1.07
C GLY A 33 6.02 -2.67 1.19
N GLY A 34 4.71 -2.74 1.03
CA GLY A 34 3.85 -1.56 1.08
C GLY A 34 3.75 -0.90 2.45
N VAL A 35 3.83 -1.69 3.54
CA VAL A 35 3.79 -1.15 4.91
C VAL A 35 5.07 -0.39 5.22
N GLU A 36 6.21 -0.97 4.86
CA GLU A 36 7.56 -0.44 5.07
C GLU A 36 7.74 0.87 4.30
N ARG A 37 7.40 0.88 2.99
CA ARG A 37 7.46 2.08 2.16
C ARG A 37 6.56 3.18 2.74
N GLY A 38 5.31 2.89 3.08
CA GLY A 38 4.41 3.87 3.69
C GLY A 38 4.82 4.32 5.09
N THR A 39 5.70 3.59 5.78
CA THR A 39 6.31 4.04 7.05
C THR A 39 7.38 5.10 6.78
N VAL A 40 8.21 4.90 5.76
CA VAL A 40 9.23 5.88 5.34
C VAL A 40 8.56 7.14 4.78
N GLU A 41 7.57 6.99 3.90
CA GLU A 41 6.76 8.09 3.34
C GLU A 41 6.15 8.95 4.47
N MET A 42 5.56 8.29 5.46
CA MET A 42 4.94 8.98 6.61
C MET A 42 5.99 9.62 7.53
N ALA A 43 7.17 9.01 7.71
CA ALA A 43 8.25 9.60 8.48
C ALA A 43 8.75 10.88 7.81
N LYS A 44 8.94 10.86 6.47
CA LYS A 44 9.28 12.04 5.66
C LYS A 44 8.26 13.16 5.88
N ALA A 45 6.98 12.84 5.72
CA ALA A 45 5.91 13.83 5.86
C ALA A 45 5.81 14.44 7.27
N VAL A 46 6.04 13.66 8.33
CA VAL A 46 6.10 14.16 9.71
C VAL A 46 7.26 15.16 9.87
N THR A 47 8.45 14.83 9.34
CA THR A 47 9.62 15.72 9.40
C THR A 47 9.37 17.01 8.62
N GLU A 48 8.84 16.92 7.39
CA GLU A 48 8.50 18.08 6.55
C GLU A 48 7.40 18.95 7.18
N ALA A 49 6.48 18.36 7.95
CA ALA A 49 5.46 19.09 8.70
C ALA A 49 6.01 19.77 9.97
N GLY A 50 7.31 19.63 10.28
CA GLY A 50 7.97 20.22 11.42
C GLY A 50 7.82 19.40 12.72
N GLY A 51 7.38 18.13 12.61
CA GLY A 51 7.43 17.17 13.71
C GLY A 51 8.72 16.37 13.70
N ARG A 52 8.91 15.53 14.74
CA ARG A 52 10.03 14.59 14.83
C ARG A 52 9.55 13.18 14.59
N ALA A 53 10.10 12.54 13.56
CA ALA A 53 9.76 11.17 13.18
C ALA A 53 10.71 10.17 13.85
N VAL A 54 10.13 9.19 14.56
CA VAL A 54 10.86 8.07 15.15
C VAL A 54 10.26 6.77 14.64
N VAL A 55 11.08 5.82 14.23
CA VAL A 55 10.64 4.50 13.77
C VAL A 55 11.26 3.40 14.62
N ILE A 56 10.44 2.48 15.13
CA ILE A 56 10.89 1.33 15.92
C ILE A 56 10.55 0.06 15.15
N SER A 57 11.58 -0.74 14.82
CA SER A 57 11.42 -1.99 14.09
C SER A 57 12.54 -2.98 14.38
N GLY A 58 12.43 -4.20 13.86
CA GLY A 58 13.53 -5.19 13.88
C GLY A 58 14.69 -4.88 12.92
N GLY A 59 14.71 -3.68 12.30
CA GLY A 59 15.71 -3.32 11.29
C GLY A 59 15.35 -3.76 9.88
N GLY A 60 16.30 -3.62 8.96
CA GLY A 60 16.18 -4.01 7.55
C GLY A 60 16.81 -3.00 6.59
N PRO A 61 16.91 -3.34 5.28
CA PRO A 61 17.61 -2.52 4.28
C PRO A 61 17.03 -1.11 4.11
N MET A 62 15.74 -0.91 4.44
CA MET A 62 15.10 0.40 4.29
C MET A 62 15.41 1.38 5.44
N VAL A 63 16.14 0.98 6.48
CA VAL A 63 16.57 1.89 7.58
C VAL A 63 17.36 3.07 7.01
N ARG A 64 18.26 2.85 6.04
CA ARG A 64 19.03 3.90 5.36
C ARG A 64 18.19 5.02 4.73
N HIS A 65 16.92 4.74 4.40
CA HIS A 65 16.02 5.78 3.88
C HIS A 65 15.52 6.71 4.99
N LEU A 66 15.41 6.21 6.23
CA LEU A 66 15.07 7.03 7.38
C LEU A 66 16.19 8.01 7.72
N ASP A 67 17.45 7.56 7.67
CA ASP A 67 18.61 8.41 7.92
C ASP A 67 18.67 9.60 6.95
N ARG A 68 18.36 9.35 5.65
CA ARG A 68 18.37 10.39 4.61
C ARG A 68 17.31 11.49 4.82
N ILE A 69 16.22 11.18 5.51
CA ILE A 69 15.12 12.13 5.79
C ILE A 69 15.17 12.69 7.21
N GLY A 70 16.25 12.43 7.95
CA GLY A 70 16.44 12.90 9.33
C GLY A 70 15.51 12.26 10.36
N ALA A 71 14.94 11.07 10.06
CA ALA A 71 14.13 10.31 10.99
C ALA A 71 15.00 9.39 11.86
N VAL A 72 14.66 9.27 13.15
CA VAL A 72 15.40 8.41 14.10
C VAL A 72 14.90 6.97 13.98
N HIS A 73 15.83 6.00 13.95
CA HIS A 73 15.49 4.58 14.00
C HIS A 73 16.03 3.89 15.27
N HIS A 74 15.16 3.11 15.93
CA HIS A 74 15.56 2.21 17.00
C HIS A 74 15.30 0.76 16.61
N THR A 75 16.35 -0.06 16.65
CA THR A 75 16.23 -1.51 16.43
C THR A 75 15.71 -2.20 17.68
N LEU A 76 14.51 -2.78 17.58
CA LEU A 76 13.85 -3.55 18.64
C LEU A 76 13.02 -4.69 18.03
N PRO A 77 13.08 -5.94 18.54
CA PRO A 77 12.40 -7.09 17.96
C PRO A 77 10.87 -7.09 18.22
N VAL A 78 10.20 -5.99 17.87
CA VAL A 78 8.76 -5.79 18.05
C VAL A 78 7.89 -6.68 17.15
N GLY A 79 8.51 -7.38 16.18
CA GLY A 79 7.87 -8.36 15.31
C GLY A 79 7.96 -9.80 15.81
N ASN A 80 8.64 -10.06 16.94
CA ASN A 80 8.80 -11.42 17.48
C ASN A 80 7.45 -12.00 17.90
N LYS A 81 7.10 -13.16 17.34
CA LYS A 81 5.81 -13.83 17.57
C LYS A 81 5.73 -14.60 18.89
N ASN A 82 6.85 -14.80 19.60
CA ASN A 82 6.87 -15.47 20.90
C ASN A 82 6.36 -14.52 22.01
N PRO A 83 5.17 -14.76 22.62
CA PRO A 83 4.59 -13.88 23.63
C PRO A 83 5.44 -13.75 24.90
N LEU A 84 6.26 -14.75 25.22
CA LEU A 84 7.14 -14.73 26.40
C LEU A 84 8.19 -13.61 26.34
N THR A 85 8.56 -13.16 25.13
CA THR A 85 9.52 -12.06 24.92
C THR A 85 8.88 -10.68 25.00
N TRP A 86 7.56 -10.57 24.96
CA TRP A 86 6.85 -9.29 24.87
C TRP A 86 7.00 -8.40 26.09
N PRO A 87 6.95 -8.92 27.35
CA PRO A 87 7.14 -8.05 28.54
C PRO A 87 8.48 -7.33 28.54
N GLY A 88 9.59 -8.03 28.27
CA GLY A 88 10.92 -7.44 28.18
C GLY A 88 11.05 -6.43 27.02
N THR A 89 10.48 -6.75 25.87
CA THR A 89 10.45 -5.85 24.70
C THR A 89 9.61 -4.60 25.00
N ARG A 90 8.47 -4.74 25.67
CA ARG A 90 7.61 -3.64 26.12
C ARG A 90 8.35 -2.69 27.07
N GLY A 91 9.09 -3.22 28.04
CA GLY A 91 9.87 -2.42 28.97
C GLY A 91 10.96 -1.59 28.27
N ARG A 92 11.66 -2.19 27.28
CA ARG A 92 12.62 -1.47 26.45
C ARG A 92 11.96 -0.41 25.59
N LEU A 93 10.84 -0.75 24.96
CA LEU A 93 10.07 0.19 24.13
C LEU A 93 9.59 1.38 24.97
N ARG A 94 9.07 1.15 26.18
CA ARG A 94 8.65 2.23 27.10
C ARG A 94 9.80 3.20 27.39
N ARG A 95 11.02 2.70 27.63
CA ARG A 95 12.20 3.56 27.86
C ARG A 95 12.53 4.39 26.62
N ILE A 96 12.42 3.82 25.42
CA ILE A 96 12.61 4.57 24.16
C ILE A 96 11.55 5.66 24.03
N LEU A 97 10.27 5.35 24.26
CA LEU A 97 9.18 6.33 24.16
C LEU A 97 9.39 7.53 25.10
N VAL A 98 9.85 7.27 26.34
CA VAL A 98 10.18 8.34 27.31
C VAL A 98 11.38 9.14 26.85
N LYS A 99 12.48 8.47 26.45
CA LYS A 99 13.70 9.13 25.96
C LYS A 99 13.45 10.03 24.77
N GLU A 100 12.60 9.59 23.84
CA GLU A 100 12.28 10.35 22.62
C GLU A 100 11.23 11.44 22.85
N GLY A 101 10.60 11.51 24.03
CA GLY A 101 9.52 12.47 24.31
C GLY A 101 8.29 12.23 23.44
N ALA A 102 7.90 10.97 23.23
CA ALA A 102 6.83 10.59 22.31
C ALA A 102 5.49 11.25 22.67
N ASP A 103 4.77 11.78 21.67
CA ASP A 103 3.41 12.28 21.79
C ASP A 103 2.40 11.29 21.21
N ILE A 104 2.74 10.68 20.06
CA ILE A 104 1.90 9.74 19.32
C ILE A 104 2.65 8.43 19.06
N VAL A 105 1.98 7.31 19.32
CA VAL A 105 2.44 5.96 18.95
C VAL A 105 1.53 5.39 17.87
N HIS A 106 2.06 5.23 16.67
CA HIS A 106 1.34 4.69 15.53
C HIS A 106 1.80 3.27 15.21
N VAL A 107 0.94 2.28 15.48
CA VAL A 107 1.22 0.87 15.21
C VAL A 107 0.74 0.48 13.82
N ARG A 108 1.58 -0.27 13.08
CA ARG A 108 1.33 -0.66 11.69
C ARG A 108 1.17 -2.16 11.49
N SER A 109 1.16 -2.94 12.57
CA SER A 109 1.02 -4.40 12.51
C SER A 109 0.55 -4.98 13.83
N ARG A 110 -0.01 -6.19 13.77
CA ARG A 110 -0.66 -6.88 14.90
C ARG A 110 0.27 -7.18 16.07
N VAL A 111 1.43 -7.80 15.82
CA VAL A 111 2.39 -8.12 16.92
C VAL A 111 2.94 -6.85 17.57
N PRO A 112 3.41 -5.84 16.82
CA PRO A 112 3.75 -4.54 17.39
C PRO A 112 2.64 -3.90 18.24
N ALA A 113 1.36 -4.06 17.85
CA ALA A 113 0.24 -3.52 18.61
C ALA A 113 0.12 -4.14 20.02
N TRP A 114 0.41 -5.43 20.17
CA TRP A 114 0.40 -6.11 21.48
C TRP A 114 1.53 -5.63 22.40
N ILE A 115 2.62 -5.15 21.83
CA ILE A 115 3.80 -4.66 22.57
C ILE A 115 3.67 -3.16 22.82
N ALA A 116 3.39 -2.37 21.78
CA ALA A 116 3.48 -0.92 21.83
C ALA A 116 2.26 -0.24 22.46
N LEU A 117 1.04 -0.70 22.21
CA LEU A 117 -0.16 -0.05 22.75
C LEU A 117 -0.23 -0.07 24.29
N PRO A 118 0.08 -1.18 24.98
CA PRO A 118 0.13 -1.14 26.44
C PRO A 118 1.22 -0.20 26.99
N ALA A 119 2.39 -0.13 26.32
CA ALA A 119 3.45 0.78 26.72
C ALA A 119 3.06 2.25 26.54
N ALA A 120 2.44 2.59 25.40
CA ALA A 120 1.96 3.92 25.11
C ALA A 120 0.87 4.39 26.09
N ARG A 121 -0.10 3.51 26.37
CA ARG A 121 -1.18 3.81 27.33
C ARG A 121 -0.68 4.06 28.75
N ALA A 122 0.30 3.25 29.22
CA ALA A 122 0.90 3.44 30.54
C ALA A 122 1.65 4.78 30.67
N LEU A 123 1.94 5.44 29.55
CA LEU A 123 2.54 6.78 29.48
C LEU A 123 1.51 7.86 29.12
N GLY A 124 0.25 7.50 28.97
CA GLY A 124 -0.82 8.41 28.55
C GLY A 124 -0.61 8.98 27.14
N LEU A 125 0.09 8.29 26.23
CA LEU A 125 0.36 8.76 24.86
C LEU A 125 -0.84 8.50 23.93
N ILE A 126 -0.99 9.35 22.92
CA ILE A 126 -1.97 9.16 21.87
C ILE A 126 -1.60 7.92 21.05
N THR A 127 -2.58 7.09 20.75
CA THR A 127 -2.38 5.83 20.02
C THR A 127 -3.15 5.83 18.70
N VAL A 128 -2.48 5.43 17.62
CA VAL A 128 -3.07 5.28 16.29
C VAL A 128 -2.71 3.89 15.73
N SER A 129 -3.59 3.30 14.95
CA SER A 129 -3.27 2.10 14.16
C SER A 129 -3.64 2.28 12.70
N THR A 130 -2.83 1.71 11.80
CA THR A 130 -3.23 1.51 10.41
C THR A 130 -3.44 0.02 10.12
N VAL A 131 -4.65 -0.32 9.65
CA VAL A 131 -5.00 -1.67 9.23
C VAL A 131 -4.71 -1.82 7.73
N HIS A 132 -3.64 -2.56 7.41
CA HIS A 132 -3.11 -2.74 6.06
C HIS A 132 -3.66 -3.95 5.30
N GLY A 133 -4.54 -4.73 5.91
CA GLY A 133 -5.02 -5.96 5.29
C GLY A 133 -6.23 -6.55 5.97
N ARG A 134 -6.75 -7.60 5.37
CA ARG A 134 -7.89 -8.33 5.93
C ARG A 134 -7.51 -9.01 7.24
N PHE A 135 -8.43 -9.03 8.17
CA PHE A 135 -8.35 -9.90 9.33
C PHE A 135 -8.85 -11.29 8.96
N GLN A 136 -7.97 -12.28 9.05
CA GLN A 136 -8.35 -13.68 8.93
C GLN A 136 -8.79 -14.17 10.32
N ASN A 137 -10.09 -14.14 10.59
CA ASN A 137 -10.68 -14.52 11.87
C ASN A 137 -11.23 -15.95 11.81
N SER A 138 -10.37 -16.94 11.48
CA SER A 138 -10.79 -18.34 11.35
C SER A 138 -11.17 -19.00 12.68
N ASN A 139 -10.84 -18.38 13.81
CA ASN A 139 -11.23 -18.84 15.16
C ASN A 139 -11.24 -17.66 16.16
N VAL A 140 -11.80 -17.92 17.35
CA VAL A 140 -11.95 -16.93 18.44
C VAL A 140 -10.60 -16.34 18.88
N LEU A 141 -9.55 -17.14 18.96
CA LEU A 141 -8.21 -16.69 19.36
C LEU A 141 -7.62 -15.70 18.34
N LYS A 142 -7.75 -15.98 17.04
CA LYS A 142 -7.32 -15.06 16.00
C LYS A 142 -8.13 -13.78 15.99
N ARG A 143 -9.45 -13.88 16.23
CA ARG A 143 -10.31 -12.69 16.37
C ARG A 143 -9.88 -11.83 17.55
N PHE A 144 -9.65 -12.43 18.72
CA PHE A 144 -9.12 -11.73 19.91
C PHE A 144 -7.78 -11.08 19.60
N PHE A 145 -6.84 -11.80 18.99
CA PHE A 145 -5.53 -11.28 18.61
C PHE A 145 -5.64 -10.08 17.65
N ASN A 146 -6.47 -10.19 16.63
CA ASN A 146 -6.67 -9.14 15.64
C ASN A 146 -7.36 -7.89 16.23
N ARG A 147 -8.27 -8.06 17.21
CA ARG A 147 -8.98 -6.97 17.87
C ARG A 147 -8.05 -5.95 18.51
N LYS A 148 -6.81 -6.32 18.85
CA LYS A 148 -5.82 -5.39 19.40
C LYS A 148 -5.55 -4.20 18.49
N MET A 149 -5.61 -4.37 17.17
CA MET A 149 -5.46 -3.28 16.19
C MET A 149 -6.60 -2.26 16.24
N LEU A 150 -7.72 -2.60 16.86
CA LEU A 150 -8.92 -1.76 16.95
C LEU A 150 -9.09 -1.09 18.32
N THR A 151 -8.08 -1.23 19.19
CA THR A 151 -8.11 -0.61 20.53
C THR A 151 -7.50 0.80 20.61
N PRO A 152 -6.70 1.33 19.65
CA PRO A 152 -6.16 2.68 19.70
C PRO A 152 -7.22 3.79 19.76
N ASP A 153 -6.80 5.00 20.07
CA ASP A 153 -7.66 6.21 20.08
C ASP A 153 -8.17 6.52 18.68
N HIS A 154 -7.38 6.19 17.62
CA HIS A 154 -7.83 6.29 16.25
C HIS A 154 -7.33 5.12 15.39
N ILE A 155 -8.19 4.69 14.45
CA ILE A 155 -7.94 3.60 13.51
C ILE A 155 -7.98 4.16 12.10
N ILE A 156 -6.99 3.81 11.30
CA ILE A 156 -6.93 4.12 9.87
C ILE A 156 -7.14 2.82 9.08
N ALA A 157 -8.17 2.76 8.26
CA ALA A 157 -8.35 1.75 7.23
C ALA A 157 -7.76 2.26 5.91
N ILE A 158 -6.99 1.43 5.21
CA ILE A 158 -6.31 1.86 3.96
C ILE A 158 -7.22 1.91 2.74
N SER A 159 -8.48 1.49 2.87
CA SER A 159 -9.50 1.47 1.82
C SER A 159 -10.89 1.35 2.43
N ASN A 160 -11.94 1.67 1.67
CA ASN A 160 -13.32 1.39 2.06
C ASN A 160 -13.58 -0.11 2.21
N TYR A 161 -12.93 -0.92 1.37
CA TYR A 161 -12.98 -2.38 1.50
C TYR A 161 -12.47 -2.83 2.89
N VAL A 162 -11.29 -2.34 3.33
CA VAL A 162 -10.74 -2.68 4.66
C VAL A 162 -11.65 -2.15 5.78
N ARG A 163 -12.21 -0.95 5.66
CA ARG A 163 -13.20 -0.41 6.58
C ARG A 163 -14.40 -1.35 6.70
N SER A 164 -15.02 -1.74 5.59
CA SER A 164 -16.18 -2.64 5.57
C SER A 164 -15.84 -4.02 6.17
N GLN A 165 -14.60 -4.52 5.98
CA GLN A 165 -14.13 -5.76 6.62
C GLN A 165 -14.01 -5.62 8.15
N ILE A 166 -13.54 -4.46 8.64
CA ILE A 166 -13.47 -4.19 10.08
C ILE A 166 -14.88 -4.16 10.67
N GLU A 167 -15.77 -3.36 10.07
CA GLU A 167 -17.14 -3.16 10.56
C GLU A 167 -17.97 -4.45 10.54
N ARG A 168 -17.87 -5.26 9.47
CA ARG A 168 -18.55 -6.57 9.39
C ARG A 168 -18.07 -7.55 10.47
N GLN A 169 -16.79 -7.53 10.82
CA GLN A 169 -16.22 -8.54 11.73
C GLN A 169 -16.24 -8.11 13.19
N PHE A 170 -16.18 -6.80 13.46
CA PHE A 170 -16.01 -6.26 14.82
C PHE A 170 -17.07 -5.23 15.22
N GLY A 171 -18.03 -4.93 14.34
CA GLY A 171 -19.02 -3.88 14.53
C GLY A 171 -18.52 -2.49 14.15
N GLU A 172 -19.42 -1.54 14.13
CA GLU A 172 -19.12 -0.14 13.82
C GLU A 172 -18.11 0.46 14.80
N GLN A 173 -17.17 1.23 14.27
CA GLN A 173 -16.12 1.91 15.05
C GLN A 173 -16.40 3.42 15.19
N GLY A 174 -17.47 3.92 14.59
CA GLY A 174 -17.88 5.33 14.63
C GLY A 174 -16.76 6.28 14.16
N LYS A 175 -16.69 7.45 14.80
CA LYS A 175 -15.69 8.51 14.48
C LYS A 175 -14.23 8.09 14.74
N LYS A 176 -14.01 6.97 15.43
CA LYS A 176 -12.68 6.43 15.71
C LYS A 176 -12.02 5.80 14.47
N LEU A 177 -12.80 5.43 13.44
CA LEU A 177 -12.31 4.81 12.21
C LEU A 177 -12.42 5.78 11.04
N SER A 178 -11.28 6.06 10.40
CA SER A 178 -11.22 6.85 9.16
C SER A 178 -10.61 6.01 8.04
N VAL A 179 -11.07 6.28 6.81
CA VAL A 179 -10.40 5.76 5.61
C VAL A 179 -9.35 6.77 5.16
N VAL A 180 -8.11 6.31 5.04
CA VAL A 180 -7.03 7.04 4.36
C VAL A 180 -6.46 6.09 3.32
N HIS A 181 -6.81 6.32 2.06
CA HIS A 181 -6.33 5.51 0.95
C HIS A 181 -4.81 5.51 0.88
N ARG A 182 -4.24 4.38 0.44
CA ARG A 182 -2.81 4.34 0.11
C ARG A 182 -2.55 5.24 -1.07
N GLY A 183 -1.36 5.83 -1.09
CA GLY A 183 -0.93 6.68 -2.19
C GLY A 183 0.14 6.03 -3.05
N VAL A 184 0.30 6.57 -4.25
CA VAL A 184 1.43 6.37 -5.15
C VAL A 184 2.30 7.63 -5.16
N ASP A 185 3.60 7.44 -5.25
CA ASP A 185 4.57 8.52 -5.43
C ASP A 185 4.56 8.94 -6.91
N ILE A 186 3.86 10.04 -7.19
CA ILE A 186 3.66 10.57 -8.54
C ILE A 186 4.94 11.12 -9.20
N GLU A 187 5.99 11.41 -8.42
CA GLU A 187 7.31 11.81 -8.93
C GLU A 187 8.09 10.58 -9.41
N THR A 188 8.04 9.49 -8.64
CA THR A 188 8.65 8.20 -9.03
C THR A 188 7.91 7.56 -10.21
N PHE A 189 6.57 7.63 -10.20
CA PHE A 189 5.71 7.06 -11.25
C PHE A 189 5.23 8.16 -12.19
N ASP A 190 6.19 8.81 -12.86
CA ASP A 190 5.97 9.79 -13.90
C ASP A 190 6.45 9.25 -15.25
N ALA A 191 5.51 9.05 -16.19
CA ALA A 191 5.80 8.55 -17.53
C ALA A 191 6.80 9.46 -18.28
N THR A 192 6.77 10.77 -18.04
CA THR A 192 7.65 11.73 -18.70
C THR A 192 9.10 11.71 -18.17
N ALA A 193 9.28 11.21 -16.94
CA ALA A 193 10.59 11.09 -16.30
C ALA A 193 11.32 9.77 -16.60
N VAL A 194 10.67 8.83 -17.31
CA VAL A 194 11.28 7.56 -17.68
C VAL A 194 12.05 7.70 -18.99
N ALA A 195 13.38 7.66 -18.90
CA ALA A 195 14.23 7.72 -20.09
C ALA A 195 13.99 6.48 -21.00
N GLN A 196 13.91 6.70 -22.30
CA GLN A 196 13.68 5.65 -23.31
C GLN A 196 14.69 4.49 -23.19
N SER A 197 15.96 4.77 -22.87
CA SER A 197 16.98 3.75 -22.66
C SER A 197 16.69 2.77 -21.51
N ARG A 198 15.91 3.19 -20.48
CA ARG A 198 15.48 2.31 -19.40
C ARG A 198 14.40 1.36 -19.87
N ILE A 199 13.47 1.84 -20.70
CA ILE A 199 12.38 1.04 -21.29
C ILE A 199 12.99 -0.01 -22.24
N ILE A 200 13.86 0.42 -23.17
CA ILE A 200 14.57 -0.48 -24.11
C ILE A 200 15.31 -1.56 -23.35
N ARG A 201 16.10 -1.21 -22.33
CA ARG A 201 16.82 -2.20 -21.51
C ARG A 201 15.90 -3.23 -20.88
N PHE A 202 14.72 -2.85 -20.42
CA PHE A 202 13.74 -3.77 -19.90
C PHE A 202 13.19 -4.69 -21.00
N VAL A 203 12.76 -4.13 -22.13
CA VAL A 203 12.23 -4.86 -23.30
C VAL A 203 13.25 -5.89 -23.80
N ASP A 204 14.51 -5.47 -23.98
CA ASP A 204 15.60 -6.34 -24.42
C ASP A 204 15.85 -7.49 -23.43
N SER A 205 15.81 -7.18 -22.12
CA SER A 205 16.07 -8.18 -21.06
C SER A 205 15.09 -9.35 -21.06
N ILE A 206 13.89 -9.16 -21.63
CA ILE A 206 12.84 -10.18 -21.72
C ILE A 206 12.54 -10.62 -23.15
N SER A 207 13.32 -10.15 -24.14
CA SER A 207 13.13 -10.42 -25.59
C SER A 207 11.67 -10.24 -26.02
N LEU A 208 11.09 -9.08 -25.68
CA LEU A 208 9.70 -8.79 -26.03
C LEU A 208 9.60 -8.52 -27.52
N PRO A 209 8.67 -9.17 -28.26
CA PRO A 209 8.44 -8.84 -29.66
C PRO A 209 7.92 -7.40 -29.83
N GLU A 210 8.35 -6.77 -30.90
CA GLU A 210 7.85 -5.46 -31.32
C GLU A 210 6.45 -5.61 -31.99
N ASP A 211 5.73 -4.50 -32.11
CA ASP A 211 4.49 -4.36 -32.88
C ASP A 211 3.24 -5.09 -32.36
N GLU A 212 3.25 -5.61 -31.16
CA GLU A 212 2.02 -6.16 -30.54
C GLU A 212 1.73 -5.51 -29.18
N PRO A 213 0.46 -5.27 -28.83
CA PRO A 213 0.07 -4.75 -27.53
C PRO A 213 0.56 -5.65 -26.39
N VAL A 214 1.06 -5.02 -25.33
CA VAL A 214 1.63 -5.70 -24.17
C VAL A 214 0.65 -5.68 -23.00
N ILE A 215 0.21 -6.86 -22.60
CA ILE A 215 -0.59 -7.09 -21.38
C ILE A 215 0.33 -7.54 -20.27
N MET A 216 0.37 -6.86 -19.13
CA MET A 216 1.27 -7.17 -18.04
C MET A 216 0.53 -7.46 -16.74
N LEU A 217 0.88 -8.55 -16.07
CA LEU A 217 0.49 -8.85 -14.69
C LEU A 217 1.72 -8.73 -13.77
N PRO A 218 1.94 -7.59 -13.10
CA PRO A 218 3.01 -7.44 -12.12
C PRO A 218 2.57 -8.03 -10.78
N ALA A 219 2.96 -9.28 -10.51
CA ALA A 219 2.49 -9.96 -9.31
C ALA A 219 3.49 -10.99 -8.78
N ARG A 220 3.54 -11.12 -7.45
CA ARG A 220 4.28 -12.21 -6.81
C ARG A 220 3.68 -13.56 -7.22
N PRO A 221 4.49 -14.64 -7.32
CA PRO A 221 4.07 -15.97 -7.73
C PRO A 221 3.22 -16.66 -6.64
N THR A 222 1.96 -16.24 -6.52
CA THR A 222 1.00 -16.78 -5.55
C THR A 222 -0.33 -17.05 -6.24
N GLY A 223 -0.99 -18.16 -5.94
CA GLY A 223 -2.24 -18.58 -6.62
C GLY A 223 -3.36 -17.55 -6.55
N TRP A 224 -3.42 -16.76 -5.48
CA TRP A 224 -4.48 -15.75 -5.32
C TRP A 224 -4.32 -14.51 -6.20
N LYS A 225 -3.16 -14.34 -6.87
CA LYS A 225 -2.91 -13.21 -7.79
C LYS A 225 -3.53 -13.39 -9.17
N GLY A 226 -4.09 -14.57 -9.45
CA GLY A 226 -4.91 -14.79 -10.64
C GLY A 226 -4.14 -15.03 -11.94
N HIS A 227 -2.93 -15.58 -11.87
CA HIS A 227 -2.15 -15.91 -13.07
C HIS A 227 -2.90 -16.89 -13.98
N GLU A 228 -3.52 -17.94 -13.41
CA GLU A 228 -4.23 -18.97 -14.16
C GLU A 228 -5.49 -18.39 -14.84
N ILE A 229 -6.31 -17.65 -14.11
CA ILE A 229 -7.54 -17.04 -14.66
C ILE A 229 -7.24 -15.97 -15.73
N LEU A 230 -6.06 -15.30 -15.64
CA LEU A 230 -5.61 -14.43 -16.74
C LEU A 230 -5.31 -15.24 -17.99
N LEU A 231 -4.61 -16.38 -17.89
CA LEU A 231 -4.35 -17.24 -19.04
C LEU A 231 -5.67 -17.76 -19.65
N GLU A 232 -6.64 -18.14 -18.83
CA GLU A 232 -7.99 -18.52 -19.31
C GLU A 232 -8.68 -17.39 -20.07
N ALA A 233 -8.60 -16.16 -19.57
CA ALA A 233 -9.17 -14.99 -20.24
C ALA A 233 -8.46 -14.70 -21.57
N LEU A 234 -7.13 -14.79 -21.60
CA LEU A 234 -6.34 -14.59 -22.82
C LEU A 234 -6.63 -15.64 -23.89
N ALA A 235 -6.86 -16.89 -23.50
CA ALA A 235 -7.26 -17.94 -24.44
C ALA A 235 -8.60 -17.66 -25.12
N LYS A 236 -9.54 -16.98 -24.45
CA LYS A 236 -10.84 -16.58 -25.01
C LYS A 236 -10.75 -15.45 -26.04
N ILE A 237 -9.64 -14.73 -26.10
CA ILE A 237 -9.36 -13.65 -27.07
C ILE A 237 -8.10 -13.96 -27.89
N SER A 238 -7.82 -15.24 -28.09
CA SER A 238 -6.60 -15.70 -28.79
C SER A 238 -6.55 -15.31 -30.26
N GLU A 239 -7.65 -14.94 -30.88
CA GLU A 239 -7.72 -14.38 -32.24
C GLU A 239 -7.12 -12.97 -32.35
N ARG A 240 -6.96 -12.26 -31.22
CA ARG A 240 -6.34 -10.92 -31.17
C ARG A 240 -4.84 -11.01 -31.02
N LYS A 241 -4.13 -10.00 -31.49
CA LYS A 241 -2.68 -9.87 -31.26
C LYS A 241 -2.40 -9.28 -29.89
N PHE A 242 -1.53 -9.91 -29.13
CA PHE A 242 -0.98 -9.42 -27.87
C PHE A 242 0.24 -10.24 -27.42
N ASN A 243 1.09 -9.66 -26.60
CA ASN A 243 2.07 -10.34 -25.77
C ASN A 243 1.71 -10.20 -24.30
N CYS A 244 1.78 -11.27 -23.52
CA CYS A 244 1.51 -11.23 -22.09
C CYS A 244 2.79 -11.41 -21.26
N ILE A 245 3.04 -10.50 -20.30
CA ILE A 245 4.15 -10.57 -19.36
C ILE A 245 3.60 -10.87 -17.96
N LEU A 246 3.97 -12.03 -17.41
CA LEU A 246 3.70 -12.40 -16.03
C LEU A 246 4.92 -11.98 -15.18
N LEU A 247 5.02 -10.68 -14.85
CA LEU A 247 6.17 -10.07 -14.20
C LEU A 247 6.28 -10.50 -12.73
N GLY A 248 7.40 -11.11 -12.37
CA GLY A 248 7.65 -11.68 -11.03
C GLY A 248 7.22 -13.15 -10.89
N ALA A 249 6.57 -13.74 -11.92
CA ALA A 249 6.11 -15.12 -11.85
C ALA A 249 7.26 -16.13 -11.83
N ALA A 250 8.39 -15.83 -12.51
CA ALA A 250 9.59 -16.65 -12.53
C ALA A 250 10.31 -16.74 -11.17
N ASP A 251 10.01 -15.83 -10.22
CA ASP A 251 10.53 -15.88 -8.85
C ASP A 251 9.84 -16.96 -7.99
N GLY A 252 8.87 -17.67 -8.57
CA GLY A 252 8.14 -18.75 -7.95
C GLY A 252 8.98 -20.01 -7.78
N LYS A 253 8.48 -20.91 -6.93
CA LYS A 253 9.03 -22.27 -6.88
C LYS A 253 8.88 -22.93 -8.25
N ARG A 254 9.84 -23.78 -8.63
CA ARG A 254 9.86 -24.47 -9.93
C ARG A 254 8.50 -25.12 -10.27
N ALA A 255 7.88 -25.82 -9.32
CA ALA A 255 6.56 -26.42 -9.52
C ALA A 255 5.45 -25.41 -9.84
N PHE A 256 5.53 -24.16 -9.38
CA PHE A 256 4.59 -23.10 -9.76
C PHE A 256 4.84 -22.64 -11.19
N VAL A 257 6.12 -22.42 -11.55
CA VAL A 257 6.52 -21.99 -12.89
C VAL A 257 6.12 -23.05 -13.93
N ASP A 258 6.49 -24.33 -13.68
CA ASP A 258 6.20 -25.45 -14.58
C ASP A 258 4.69 -25.63 -14.77
N ARG A 259 3.89 -25.55 -13.67
CA ARG A 259 2.43 -25.65 -13.72
C ARG A 259 1.83 -24.54 -14.58
N LEU A 260 2.27 -23.30 -14.38
CA LEU A 260 1.73 -22.15 -15.09
C LEU A 260 2.09 -22.18 -16.57
N THR A 261 3.34 -22.57 -16.90
CA THR A 261 3.79 -22.74 -18.28
C THR A 261 2.98 -23.84 -18.99
N ASN A 262 2.87 -25.03 -18.37
CA ASN A 262 2.11 -26.13 -18.93
C ASN A 262 0.61 -25.79 -19.11
N TYR A 263 0.06 -25.00 -18.17
CA TYR A 263 -1.34 -24.55 -18.27
C TYR A 263 -1.55 -23.62 -19.46
N GLY A 264 -0.67 -22.62 -19.64
CA GLY A 264 -0.74 -21.73 -20.80
C GLY A 264 -0.59 -22.44 -22.12
N MET A 265 0.33 -23.43 -22.21
CA MET A 265 0.49 -24.29 -23.42
C MET A 265 -0.80 -25.09 -23.72
N LYS A 266 -1.41 -25.71 -22.71
CA LYS A 266 -2.70 -26.43 -22.88
C LYS A 266 -3.83 -25.53 -23.35
N LEU A 267 -3.79 -24.25 -23.05
CA LEU A 267 -4.75 -23.25 -23.50
C LEU A 267 -4.43 -22.69 -24.91
N GLY A 268 -3.40 -23.17 -25.58
CA GLY A 268 -3.00 -22.70 -26.91
C GLY A 268 -2.30 -21.34 -26.91
N LEU A 269 -1.70 -20.92 -25.82
CA LEU A 269 -1.00 -19.63 -25.67
C LEU A 269 0.50 -19.72 -25.85
N GLU A 270 1.01 -20.78 -26.49
CA GLU A 270 2.45 -20.95 -26.75
C GLU A 270 3.01 -19.72 -27.49
N GLY A 271 4.16 -19.22 -27.00
CA GLY A 271 4.82 -18.02 -27.57
C GLY A 271 4.16 -16.69 -27.22
N ARG A 272 2.93 -16.68 -26.66
CA ARG A 272 2.14 -15.47 -26.41
C ARG A 272 2.23 -14.97 -24.96
N PHE A 273 2.86 -15.70 -24.07
CA PHE A 273 3.11 -15.26 -22.70
C PHE A 273 4.51 -15.59 -22.25
N ARG A 274 5.02 -14.79 -21.32
CA ARG A 274 6.35 -14.95 -20.71
C ARG A 274 6.25 -14.83 -19.21
N LEU A 275 6.94 -15.73 -18.50
CA LEU A 275 7.17 -15.60 -17.07
C LEU A 275 8.53 -14.92 -16.88
N THR A 276 8.55 -13.77 -16.25
CA THR A 276 9.79 -13.02 -16.00
C THR A 276 10.05 -12.86 -14.50
N HIS A 277 11.27 -12.54 -14.15
CA HIS A 277 11.63 -12.16 -12.79
C HIS A 277 11.05 -10.78 -12.44
N GLY A 278 10.93 -10.52 -11.13
CA GLY A 278 10.59 -9.18 -10.65
C GLY A 278 11.72 -8.19 -10.92
N VAL A 279 11.37 -6.94 -11.10
CA VAL A 279 12.32 -5.87 -11.41
C VAL A 279 12.38 -4.81 -10.31
N ASP A 280 13.51 -4.12 -10.22
CA ASP A 280 13.65 -2.95 -9.33
C ASP A 280 13.13 -1.67 -10.00
N ASP A 281 13.26 -1.56 -11.32
CA ASP A 281 12.78 -0.45 -12.12
C ASP A 281 11.34 -0.68 -12.62
N MET A 282 10.38 -0.62 -11.69
CA MET A 282 8.97 -0.79 -12.02
C MET A 282 8.43 0.31 -12.96
N PRO A 283 8.82 1.60 -12.86
CA PRO A 283 8.42 2.61 -13.83
C PRO A 283 8.76 2.23 -15.28
N ALA A 284 9.99 1.78 -15.55
CA ALA A 284 10.38 1.35 -16.89
C ALA A 284 9.59 0.13 -17.38
N ALA A 285 9.37 -0.86 -16.52
CA ALA A 285 8.55 -2.02 -16.83
C ALA A 285 7.10 -1.63 -17.16
N LEU A 286 6.49 -0.74 -16.39
CA LEU A 286 5.13 -0.26 -16.64
C LEU A 286 5.04 0.53 -17.95
N MET A 287 6.08 1.27 -18.33
CA MET A 287 6.12 1.97 -19.62
C MET A 287 6.17 1.02 -20.83
N ALA A 288 6.67 -0.20 -20.68
CA ALA A 288 6.63 -1.24 -21.71
C ALA A 288 5.26 -1.94 -21.83
N ALA A 289 4.34 -1.71 -20.90
CA ALA A 289 2.99 -2.28 -20.93
C ALA A 289 1.97 -1.30 -21.56
N ASP A 290 1.04 -1.83 -22.32
CA ASP A 290 -0.16 -1.12 -22.76
C ASP A 290 -1.30 -1.26 -21.77
N ILE A 291 -1.47 -2.48 -21.24
CA ILE A 291 -2.53 -2.85 -20.31
C ILE A 291 -1.91 -3.55 -19.11
N VAL A 292 -2.22 -3.07 -17.92
CA VAL A 292 -1.84 -3.73 -16.67
C VAL A 292 -3.06 -4.44 -16.08
N VAL A 293 -2.91 -5.73 -15.76
CA VAL A 293 -4.02 -6.56 -15.30
C VAL A 293 -3.85 -6.93 -13.83
N MET A 294 -4.92 -6.82 -13.06
CA MET A 294 -4.97 -7.20 -11.65
C MET A 294 -6.13 -8.18 -11.38
N PRO A 295 -6.01 -9.44 -11.83
CA PRO A 295 -7.08 -10.44 -11.75
C PRO A 295 -6.99 -11.23 -10.44
N SER A 296 -6.72 -10.57 -9.31
CA SER A 296 -6.57 -11.23 -8.02
C SER A 296 -7.85 -11.94 -7.61
N VAL A 297 -7.86 -13.27 -7.54
CA VAL A 297 -9.05 -14.09 -7.19
C VAL A 297 -9.48 -13.91 -5.73
N THR A 298 -8.65 -13.32 -4.92
CA THR A 298 -8.97 -12.91 -3.56
C THR A 298 -8.90 -11.38 -3.48
N PRO A 299 -9.94 -10.71 -2.94
CA PRO A 299 -9.96 -9.26 -2.86
C PRO A 299 -8.71 -8.68 -2.21
N GLU A 300 -8.02 -7.79 -2.90
CA GLU A 300 -6.86 -7.10 -2.36
C GLU A 300 -7.27 -6.03 -1.34
N PRO A 301 -6.49 -5.82 -0.28
CA PRO A 301 -6.77 -4.74 0.66
C PRO A 301 -6.75 -3.36 0.02
N PHE A 302 -5.90 -3.15 -1.02
CA PHE A 302 -5.82 -1.89 -1.73
C PHE A 302 -5.40 -2.01 -3.21
N GLY A 303 -4.28 -2.68 -3.55
CA GLY A 303 -3.84 -2.81 -4.94
C GLY A 303 -2.94 -1.67 -5.44
N ARG A 304 -1.74 -1.51 -4.85
CA ARG A 304 -0.79 -0.45 -5.23
C ARG A 304 -0.39 -0.46 -6.70
N VAL A 305 -0.28 -1.64 -7.30
CA VAL A 305 0.07 -1.79 -8.73
C VAL A 305 -0.93 -1.07 -9.64
N SER A 306 -2.23 -1.08 -9.27
CA SER A 306 -3.25 -0.31 -9.99
C SER A 306 -2.93 1.18 -10.01
N LEU A 307 -2.55 1.75 -8.85
CA LEU A 307 -2.19 3.17 -8.77
C LEU A 307 -0.91 3.49 -9.54
N GLU A 308 0.10 2.62 -9.40
CA GLU A 308 1.39 2.77 -10.08
C GLU A 308 1.20 2.75 -11.60
N ALA A 309 0.40 1.83 -12.12
CA ALA A 309 0.08 1.75 -13.55
C ALA A 309 -0.74 2.97 -14.03
N GLN A 310 -1.76 3.36 -13.29
CA GLN A 310 -2.60 4.50 -13.61
C GLN A 310 -1.81 5.82 -13.57
N ALA A 311 -0.91 6.02 -12.62
CA ALA A 311 -0.02 7.17 -12.55
C ALA A 311 0.91 7.27 -13.78
N MET A 312 1.31 6.11 -14.33
CA MET A 312 2.09 5.99 -15.57
C MET A 312 1.21 6.10 -16.85
N GLY A 313 -0.08 6.42 -16.72
CA GLY A 313 -1.01 6.51 -17.84
C GLY A 313 -1.29 5.18 -18.55
N ARG A 314 -1.06 4.04 -17.85
CA ARG A 314 -1.36 2.73 -18.42
C ARG A 314 -2.82 2.36 -18.17
N LEU A 315 -3.45 1.68 -19.16
CA LEU A 315 -4.78 1.13 -19.00
C LEU A 315 -4.76 0.02 -17.94
N VAL A 316 -5.74 0.02 -17.05
CA VAL A 316 -5.83 -1.01 -16.01
C VAL A 316 -7.10 -1.82 -16.16
N VAL A 317 -6.97 -3.16 -16.11
CA VAL A 317 -8.09 -4.10 -16.04
C VAL A 317 -7.99 -4.85 -14.71
N ALA A 318 -9.03 -4.82 -13.90
CA ALA A 318 -9.04 -5.49 -12.59
C ALA A 318 -10.38 -6.15 -12.31
N PHE A 319 -10.42 -7.09 -11.37
CA PHE A 319 -11.70 -7.57 -10.85
C PHE A 319 -12.37 -6.52 -9.97
N ASP A 320 -13.69 -6.40 -10.08
CA ASP A 320 -14.53 -5.45 -9.31
C ASP A 320 -14.73 -5.94 -7.87
N HIS A 321 -13.64 -6.04 -7.13
CA HIS A 321 -13.67 -6.34 -5.72
C HIS A 321 -12.42 -5.85 -4.97
N GLY A 322 -12.55 -5.71 -3.64
CA GLY A 322 -11.45 -5.24 -2.79
C GLY A 322 -11.13 -3.77 -2.99
N GLY A 323 -10.00 -3.36 -2.45
CA GLY A 323 -9.55 -1.97 -2.54
C GLY A 323 -8.94 -1.59 -3.89
N ALA A 324 -8.58 -2.57 -4.73
CA ALA A 324 -8.02 -2.30 -6.05
C ALA A 324 -9.04 -1.63 -6.98
N ALA A 325 -10.32 -2.02 -6.88
CA ALA A 325 -11.41 -1.42 -7.65
C ALA A 325 -11.69 0.04 -7.26
N GLU A 326 -11.33 0.48 -6.04
CA GLU A 326 -11.62 1.83 -5.55
C GLU A 326 -10.89 2.94 -6.32
N SER A 327 -9.81 2.60 -7.04
CA SER A 327 -9.03 3.56 -7.84
C SER A 327 -9.44 3.60 -9.31
N ILE A 328 -10.34 2.72 -9.76
CA ILE A 328 -10.70 2.59 -11.16
C ILE A 328 -12.12 3.10 -11.39
N ILE A 329 -12.28 4.03 -12.32
CA ILE A 329 -13.58 4.45 -12.83
C ILE A 329 -13.83 3.65 -14.12
N HIS A 330 -14.76 2.66 -14.05
CA HIS A 330 -15.05 1.74 -15.15
C HIS A 330 -15.34 2.49 -16.46
N GLY A 331 -14.65 2.11 -17.53
CA GLY A 331 -14.77 2.70 -18.87
C GLY A 331 -14.09 4.08 -19.04
N ARG A 332 -13.51 4.66 -17.98
CA ARG A 332 -12.81 5.96 -18.05
C ARG A 332 -11.33 5.87 -17.67
N THR A 333 -11.01 5.32 -16.51
CA THR A 333 -9.62 5.17 -16.06
C THR A 333 -9.14 3.72 -16.12
N GLY A 334 -9.99 2.81 -16.59
CA GLY A 334 -9.74 1.38 -16.70
C GLY A 334 -11.04 0.59 -16.74
N TRP A 335 -10.93 -0.74 -16.65
CA TRP A 335 -12.10 -1.63 -16.68
C TRP A 335 -12.15 -2.53 -15.45
N LEU A 336 -13.36 -2.72 -14.95
CA LEU A 336 -13.67 -3.62 -13.86
C LEU A 336 -14.43 -4.83 -14.40
N ALA A 337 -13.85 -6.01 -14.24
CA ALA A 337 -14.44 -7.29 -14.63
C ALA A 337 -15.14 -7.95 -13.43
N THR A 338 -16.15 -8.76 -13.70
CA THR A 338 -16.82 -9.57 -12.67
C THR A 338 -15.79 -10.44 -11.94
N PRO A 339 -15.79 -10.43 -10.59
CA PRO A 339 -14.82 -11.18 -9.81
C PRO A 339 -14.78 -12.67 -10.15
N VAL A 340 -13.56 -13.18 -10.39
CA VAL A 340 -13.26 -14.60 -10.64
C VAL A 340 -14.00 -15.16 -11.87
N ASP A 341 -14.25 -14.30 -12.88
CA ASP A 341 -14.86 -14.66 -14.16
C ASP A 341 -13.88 -14.37 -15.31
N ALA A 342 -13.36 -15.43 -15.92
CA ALA A 342 -12.43 -15.35 -17.04
C ALA A 342 -13.09 -14.79 -18.31
N GLY A 343 -14.41 -14.98 -18.49
CA GLY A 343 -15.16 -14.41 -19.62
C GLY A 343 -15.27 -12.91 -19.50
N SER A 344 -15.75 -12.43 -18.36
CA SER A 344 -15.83 -10.98 -18.07
C SER A 344 -14.45 -10.30 -18.11
N LEU A 345 -13.38 -11.00 -17.67
CA LEU A 345 -12.02 -10.49 -17.79
C LEU A 345 -11.57 -10.39 -19.25
N ALA A 346 -11.89 -11.39 -20.07
CA ALA A 346 -11.61 -11.39 -21.50
C ALA A 346 -12.32 -10.23 -22.22
N ASP A 347 -13.59 -9.99 -21.92
CA ASP A 347 -14.37 -8.87 -22.50
C ASP A 347 -13.76 -7.51 -22.14
N CYS A 348 -13.30 -7.34 -20.88
CA CYS A 348 -12.63 -6.12 -20.45
C CYS A 348 -11.26 -5.94 -21.14
N LEU A 349 -10.50 -7.02 -21.30
CA LEU A 349 -9.22 -7.00 -22.03
C LEU A 349 -9.42 -6.68 -23.51
N ALA A 350 -10.44 -7.26 -24.16
CA ALA A 350 -10.78 -6.96 -25.55
C ALA A 350 -11.10 -5.47 -25.73
N LYS A 351 -11.94 -4.88 -24.86
CA LYS A 351 -12.24 -3.44 -24.88
C LYS A 351 -10.98 -2.58 -24.68
N ALA A 352 -10.06 -2.99 -23.80
CA ALA A 352 -8.82 -2.28 -23.57
C ALA A 352 -7.86 -2.36 -24.78
N LEU A 353 -7.84 -3.49 -25.50
CA LEU A 353 -7.09 -3.66 -26.75
C LEU A 353 -7.65 -2.82 -27.90
N ASP A 354 -8.97 -2.60 -27.93
CA ASP A 354 -9.66 -1.81 -28.99
C ASP A 354 -9.49 -0.29 -28.81
N VAL A 355 -8.88 0.17 -27.70
CA VAL A 355 -8.64 1.61 -27.46
C VAL A 355 -7.65 2.15 -28.47
N THR A 356 -8.08 3.11 -29.28
CA THR A 356 -7.21 3.80 -30.25
C THR A 356 -6.13 4.63 -29.57
N SER A 357 -5.06 4.95 -30.29
CA SER A 357 -3.96 5.78 -29.75
C SER A 357 -4.45 7.15 -29.24
N ALA A 358 -5.41 7.78 -29.94
CA ALA A 358 -5.99 9.04 -29.52
C ALA A 358 -6.79 8.92 -28.20
N GLN A 359 -7.64 7.90 -28.10
CA GLN A 359 -8.39 7.60 -26.89
C GLN A 359 -7.46 7.25 -25.72
N ARG A 360 -6.40 6.46 -25.99
CA ARG A 360 -5.40 6.07 -24.99
C ARG A 360 -4.73 7.31 -24.39
N LYS A 361 -4.37 8.31 -25.20
CA LYS A 361 -3.77 9.57 -24.73
C LYS A 361 -4.73 10.32 -23.81
N THR A 362 -5.97 10.50 -24.20
CA THR A 362 -6.99 11.19 -23.37
C THR A 362 -7.24 10.44 -22.07
N MET A 363 -7.40 9.11 -22.12
CA MET A 363 -7.59 8.28 -20.93
C MET A 363 -6.36 8.34 -20.01
N ALA A 364 -5.14 8.37 -20.54
CA ALA A 364 -3.93 8.48 -19.74
C ALA A 364 -3.88 9.80 -18.96
N GLU A 365 -4.23 10.92 -19.60
CA GLU A 365 -4.29 12.24 -18.96
C GLU A 365 -5.37 12.28 -17.86
N GLU A 366 -6.59 11.81 -18.15
CA GLU A 366 -7.67 11.73 -17.15
C GLU A 366 -7.30 10.81 -15.97
N THR A 367 -6.71 9.67 -16.28
CA THR A 367 -6.32 8.68 -15.26
C THR A 367 -5.24 9.23 -14.34
N ARG A 368 -4.21 9.86 -14.92
CA ARG A 368 -3.14 10.49 -14.13
C ARG A 368 -3.69 11.58 -13.23
N ALA A 369 -4.52 12.48 -13.76
CA ALA A 369 -5.16 13.55 -12.97
C ALA A 369 -6.00 12.97 -11.82
N HIS A 370 -6.77 11.91 -12.08
CA HIS A 370 -7.55 11.21 -11.04
C HIS A 370 -6.67 10.64 -9.92
N ILE A 371 -5.52 10.05 -10.28
CA ILE A 371 -4.58 9.49 -9.30
C ILE A 371 -3.88 10.59 -8.49
N GLU A 372 -3.43 11.66 -9.13
CA GLU A 372 -2.81 12.80 -8.46
C GLU A 372 -3.74 13.45 -7.44
N ASP A 373 -5.00 13.65 -7.82
CA ASP A 373 -6.01 14.33 -7.01
C ASP A 373 -6.52 13.46 -5.84
N ARG A 374 -6.57 12.14 -5.98
CA ARG A 374 -7.24 11.26 -5.01
C ARG A 374 -6.36 10.21 -4.35
N PHE A 375 -5.24 9.85 -4.95
CA PHE A 375 -4.42 8.71 -4.52
C PHE A 375 -2.92 9.00 -4.51
N SER A 376 -2.51 10.26 -4.41
CA SER A 376 -1.09 10.60 -4.24
C SER A 376 -0.59 10.28 -2.82
N THR A 377 0.69 9.93 -2.70
CA THR A 377 1.37 9.77 -1.40
C THR A 377 1.24 11.03 -0.55
N GLN A 378 1.29 12.22 -1.17
CA GLN A 378 1.13 13.49 -0.49
C GLN A 378 -0.25 13.60 0.19
N LEU A 379 -1.33 13.24 -0.52
CA LEU A 379 -2.69 13.27 0.04
C LEU A 379 -2.85 12.26 1.19
N MET A 380 -2.31 11.04 1.05
CA MET A 380 -2.29 10.02 2.10
C MET A 380 -1.60 10.55 3.36
N CYS A 381 -0.41 11.13 3.20
CA CYS A 381 0.38 11.67 4.31
C CYS A 381 -0.32 12.86 4.97
N ASN A 382 -0.82 13.81 4.19
CA ASN A 382 -1.55 14.98 4.70
C ASN A 382 -2.79 14.58 5.49
N SER A 383 -3.57 13.61 4.98
CA SER A 383 -4.75 13.07 5.67
C SER A 383 -4.39 12.45 7.01
N THR A 384 -3.25 11.72 7.07
CA THR A 384 -2.77 11.12 8.31
C THR A 384 -2.26 12.18 9.30
N ILE A 385 -1.53 13.21 8.84
CA ILE A 385 -1.09 14.34 9.67
C ILE A 385 -2.27 15.10 10.24
N ASN A 386 -3.32 15.32 9.45
CA ASN A 386 -4.56 15.96 9.93
C ASN A 386 -5.22 15.14 11.06
N ILE A 387 -5.18 13.80 11.00
CA ILE A 387 -5.64 12.94 12.09
C ILE A 387 -4.78 13.16 13.33
N TYR A 388 -3.46 13.16 13.21
CA TYR A 388 -2.55 13.42 14.33
C TYR A 388 -2.81 14.78 14.96
N ALA A 389 -2.91 15.81 14.15
CA ALA A 389 -3.16 17.18 14.58
C ALA A 389 -4.48 17.31 15.37
N ARG A 390 -5.55 16.66 14.87
CA ARG A 390 -6.86 16.64 15.56
C ARG A 390 -6.78 15.95 16.92
N LEU A 391 -6.06 14.81 17.01
CA LEU A 391 -5.91 14.07 18.26
C LEU A 391 -5.06 14.85 19.28
N LEU A 392 -3.99 15.51 18.85
CA LEU A 392 -3.19 16.39 19.70
C LEU A 392 -4.04 17.54 20.24
N LYS A 393 -4.83 18.19 19.39
CA LYS A 393 -5.72 19.28 19.78
C LYS A 393 -6.76 18.83 20.82
N ALA A 394 -7.40 17.69 20.60
CA ALA A 394 -8.38 17.14 21.54
C ALA A 394 -7.74 16.89 22.91
N ARG A 395 -6.54 16.28 22.94
CA ARG A 395 -5.81 16.02 24.19
C ARG A 395 -5.44 17.30 24.96
N HIS A 396 -5.09 18.39 24.24
CA HIS A 396 -4.80 19.67 24.89
C HIS A 396 -6.06 20.36 25.41
N ALA A 397 -7.21 20.16 24.78
CA ALA A 397 -8.49 20.67 25.25
C ALA A 397 -9.00 19.92 26.51
N ASP A 398 -8.70 18.61 26.61
CA ASP A 398 -9.02 17.76 27.78
C ASP A 398 -7.93 17.81 28.87
N GLY A 399 -6.91 18.66 28.74
CA GLY A 399 -5.79 18.81 29.68
C GLY A 399 -6.18 19.55 30.96
N PRO A 400 -5.37 19.55 32.03
CA PRO A 400 -5.73 19.41 33.40
C PRO A 400 -6.55 20.58 33.99
N ALA A 401 -7.84 20.57 33.80
CA ALA A 401 -8.82 21.34 34.62
C ALA A 401 -9.34 20.46 35.76
N GLY A 402 -8.52 19.65 36.39
CA GLY A 402 -9.04 18.68 37.36
C GLY A 402 -8.14 18.23 38.49
N HIS A 403 -7.01 18.93 38.80
CA HIS A 403 -6.25 18.64 40.01
C HIS A 403 -5.68 19.91 40.66
N GLN A 404 -6.53 20.91 40.86
CA GLN A 404 -6.39 21.92 41.91
C GLN A 404 -7.72 21.98 42.64
N GLN A 405 -7.84 21.18 43.68
CA GLN A 405 -8.65 21.30 44.89
C GLN A 405 -9.03 19.91 45.41
N ALA A 406 -8.20 19.32 46.21
CA ALA A 406 -8.54 18.62 47.45
C ALA A 406 -7.26 18.33 48.24
#